data_2d88c3604e5c711339c1f3b0396ae8eb
#
_entry.id   2d88c3604e5c711339c1f3b0396ae8eb
#
_cell.length_a   1.000
_cell.length_b   1.000
_cell.length_c   1.000
_cell.angle_alpha   90.00
_cell.angle_beta   90.00
_cell.angle_gamma   90.00
#
_symmetry.space_group_name_H-M   'P 1'
#
loop_
_entity.id
_entity.type
_entity.pdbx_description
1 polymer ?
#
loop_
_entity_poly.entity_id
_entity_poly.type
_entity_poly.pdbx_seq_one_letter_code
_entity_poly.pdbx_strand_id
1 'polypeptide(L)'
;MSQNVTSTSEFEAVLVIRLATDADKTRLNQLVNTAFSIETFLDGTRTSEESLAAMMQKGAILVAEDCDGRLTGCVYTEVRGERGYVGMLTIDPALQGKGLGTRVMRAAEEHLRSRGCAGVDIIVLSLRHELPPLYRHYGFVESGIAPYDLNRTITTGEDCHFIVMSKDL
;
A
#
# COMPACT_ATOMS: atom_id res chain seq x y z
N MET A 1 -23.37 39.55 -5.34
CA MET A 1 -22.95 38.54 -4.32
C MET A 1 -22.36 37.35 -5.06
N SER A 2 -21.08 37.36 -5.22
CA SER A 2 -20.35 36.29 -5.91
C SER A 2 -20.00 35.21 -4.88
N GLN A 3 -20.58 34.04 -5.01
CA GLN A 3 -20.14 32.88 -4.24
C GLN A 3 -18.94 32.25 -4.94
N ASN A 4 -17.79 32.31 -4.27
CA ASN A 4 -16.60 31.59 -4.61
C ASN A 4 -16.87 30.08 -4.47
N VAL A 5 -17.01 29.40 -5.59
CA VAL A 5 -16.86 27.95 -5.70
C VAL A 5 -15.46 27.70 -6.22
N THR A 6 -14.48 27.78 -5.31
CA THR A 6 -13.10 27.48 -5.65
C THR A 6 -12.61 26.33 -4.78
N SER A 7 -11.99 25.36 -5.41
CA SER A 7 -10.95 24.48 -4.87
C SER A 7 -11.26 23.05 -4.51
N THR A 8 -12.08 22.33 -5.28
CA THR A 8 -11.97 20.87 -5.27
C THR A 8 -11.22 20.34 -6.50
N SER A 9 -11.01 21.19 -7.51
CA SER A 9 -10.41 20.77 -8.79
C SER A 9 -8.88 20.94 -8.89
N GLU A 10 -8.27 21.69 -7.99
CA GLU A 10 -6.82 21.95 -8.07
C GLU A 10 -5.96 20.81 -7.50
N PHE A 11 -6.49 19.98 -6.61
CA PHE A 11 -5.78 18.84 -6.06
C PHE A 11 -5.84 17.57 -6.97
N GLU A 12 -6.74 17.53 -7.92
CA GLU A 12 -6.83 16.42 -8.89
C GLU A 12 -5.75 16.49 -10.00
N ALA A 13 -5.09 17.64 -10.14
CA ALA A 13 -4.46 17.96 -11.40
C ALA A 13 -3.09 17.31 -11.65
N VAL A 14 -2.30 16.89 -10.65
CA VAL A 14 -0.94 16.38 -10.94
C VAL A 14 -0.46 15.36 -9.91
N LEU A 15 -1.12 14.20 -9.85
CA LEU A 15 -0.52 13.03 -9.23
C LEU A 15 0.01 12.13 -10.34
N VAL A 16 1.31 11.91 -10.39
CA VAL A 16 1.95 10.95 -11.28
C VAL A 16 2.18 9.65 -10.53
N ILE A 17 1.69 8.55 -11.07
CA ILE A 17 2.00 7.22 -10.55
C ILE A 17 2.94 6.52 -11.54
N ARG A 18 4.09 6.08 -11.05
CA ARG A 18 5.15 5.46 -11.82
C ARG A 18 5.82 4.31 -11.08
N LEU A 19 6.60 3.52 -11.78
CA LEU A 19 7.48 2.54 -11.16
C LEU A 19 8.58 3.25 -10.34
N ALA A 20 8.86 2.71 -9.16
CA ALA A 20 10.00 3.13 -8.36
C ALA A 20 11.32 2.68 -8.99
N THR A 21 12.35 3.45 -8.77
CA THR A 21 13.74 3.13 -9.12
C THR A 21 14.62 3.07 -7.86
N ASP A 22 15.85 2.66 -8.01
CA ASP A 22 16.81 2.63 -6.90
C ASP A 22 17.00 4.00 -6.24
N ALA A 23 16.82 5.09 -6.99
CA ALA A 23 16.90 6.44 -6.47
C ALA A 23 15.77 6.80 -5.48
N ASP A 24 14.69 6.03 -5.47
CA ASP A 24 13.53 6.27 -4.60
C ASP A 24 13.66 5.61 -3.22
N LYS A 25 14.60 4.68 -3.03
CA LYS A 25 14.67 3.82 -1.83
C LYS A 25 14.72 4.60 -0.51
N THR A 26 15.54 5.65 -0.43
CA THR A 26 15.65 6.45 0.79
C THR A 26 14.34 7.15 1.14
N ARG A 27 13.69 7.76 0.15
CA ARG A 27 12.40 8.44 0.32
C ARG A 27 11.28 7.45 0.63
N LEU A 28 11.28 6.28 -0.02
CA LEU A 28 10.34 5.19 0.27
C LEU A 28 10.50 4.66 1.68
N ASN A 29 11.73 4.46 2.13
CA ASN A 29 12.00 4.01 3.50
C ASN A 29 11.42 4.98 4.54
N GLN A 30 11.59 6.27 4.34
CA GLN A 30 11.04 7.29 5.21
C GLN A 30 9.50 7.31 5.18
N LEU A 31 8.91 7.32 3.99
CA LEU A 31 7.46 7.36 3.80
C LEU A 31 6.77 6.16 4.46
N VAL A 32 7.24 4.96 4.15
CA VAL A 32 6.64 3.71 4.64
C VAL A 32 6.77 3.63 6.16
N ASN A 33 7.96 3.85 6.72
CA ASN A 33 8.15 3.74 8.16
C ASN A 33 7.38 4.81 8.94
N THR A 34 7.24 6.01 8.41
CA THR A 34 6.39 7.05 9.01
C THR A 34 4.92 6.64 9.02
N ALA A 35 4.40 6.14 7.91
CA ALA A 35 3.00 5.73 7.81
C ALA A 35 2.69 4.50 8.68
N PHE A 36 3.61 3.55 8.78
CA PHE A 36 3.43 2.32 9.56
C PHE A 36 3.82 2.45 11.03
N SER A 37 4.26 3.62 11.49
CA SER A 37 4.55 3.89 12.91
C SER A 37 3.32 3.75 13.81
N ILE A 38 2.13 3.72 13.25
CA ILE A 38 0.88 3.43 13.95
C ILE A 38 0.81 1.98 14.47
N GLU A 39 1.62 1.07 13.93
CA GLU A 39 1.71 -0.33 14.39
C GLU A 39 2.55 -0.45 15.66
N THR A 40 2.12 0.20 16.72
CA THR A 40 2.84 0.25 18.01
C THR A 40 2.91 -1.09 18.74
N PHE A 41 2.12 -2.07 18.31
CA PHE A 41 2.14 -3.44 18.83
C PHE A 41 3.24 -4.31 18.21
N LEU A 42 4.01 -3.78 17.25
CA LEU A 42 5.16 -4.45 16.64
C LEU A 42 6.46 -3.72 16.96
N ASP A 43 7.51 -4.48 17.23
CA ASP A 43 8.86 -3.91 17.34
C ASP A 43 9.46 -3.59 15.96
N GLY A 44 10.55 -2.81 15.97
CA GLY A 44 11.31 -2.47 14.78
C GLY A 44 10.55 -1.60 13.79
N THR A 45 11.07 -1.53 12.56
CA THR A 45 10.51 -0.74 11.46
C THR A 45 9.82 -1.62 10.43
N ARG A 46 8.91 -1.03 9.64
CA ARG A 46 8.17 -1.76 8.60
C ARG A 46 9.08 -2.21 7.46
N THR A 47 10.06 -1.41 7.10
CA THR A 47 10.96 -1.69 5.99
C THR A 47 12.34 -1.06 6.19
N SER A 48 13.26 -1.40 5.30
CA SER A 48 14.61 -0.84 5.18
C SER A 48 14.96 -0.68 3.71
N GLU A 49 15.98 0.08 3.37
CA GLU A 49 16.43 0.20 1.98
C GLU A 49 16.85 -1.14 1.39
N GLU A 50 17.47 -2.02 2.20
CA GLU A 50 17.83 -3.38 1.80
C GLU A 50 16.58 -4.22 1.49
N SER A 51 15.57 -4.16 2.35
CA SER A 51 14.29 -4.85 2.14
C SER A 51 13.57 -4.34 0.88
N LEU A 52 13.55 -3.03 0.67
CA LEU A 52 12.99 -2.42 -0.54
C LEU A 52 13.70 -2.89 -1.81
N ALA A 53 15.04 -2.97 -1.78
CA ALA A 53 15.81 -3.49 -2.90
C ALA A 53 15.45 -4.95 -3.22
N ALA A 54 15.31 -5.80 -2.20
CA ALA A 54 14.89 -7.19 -2.37
C ALA A 54 13.46 -7.31 -2.94
N MET A 55 12.54 -6.46 -2.48
CA MET A 55 11.17 -6.40 -3.01
C MET A 55 11.15 -5.99 -4.48
N MET A 56 11.97 -5.03 -4.88
CA MET A 56 12.06 -4.56 -6.28
C MET A 56 12.68 -5.60 -7.22
N GLN A 57 13.40 -6.58 -6.71
CA GLN A 57 13.90 -7.72 -7.50
C GLN A 57 12.83 -8.77 -7.75
N LYS A 58 11.89 -8.97 -6.82
CA LYS A 58 10.80 -9.94 -6.92
C LYS A 58 9.59 -9.41 -7.66
N GLY A 59 9.32 -8.14 -7.50
CA GLY A 59 8.14 -7.49 -8.01
C GLY A 59 8.40 -6.04 -8.38
N ALA A 60 7.39 -5.20 -8.24
CA ALA A 60 7.48 -3.78 -8.54
C ALA A 60 6.89 -2.95 -7.41
N ILE A 61 7.48 -1.81 -7.14
CA ILE A 61 6.88 -0.78 -6.29
C ILE A 61 6.40 0.34 -7.20
N LEU A 62 5.13 0.69 -7.08
CA LEU A 62 4.56 1.89 -7.68
C LEU A 62 4.63 3.03 -6.68
N VAL A 63 5.04 4.20 -7.12
CA VAL A 63 5.10 5.42 -6.32
C VAL A 63 4.15 6.47 -6.87
N ALA A 64 3.53 7.21 -5.99
CA ALA A 64 2.73 8.38 -6.32
C ALA A 64 3.53 9.64 -5.98
N GLU A 65 3.73 10.50 -6.96
CA GLU A 65 4.41 11.79 -6.83
C GLU A 65 3.45 12.95 -7.04
N ASP A 66 3.60 13.99 -6.22
CA ASP A 66 2.92 15.27 -6.44
C ASP A 66 3.65 16.13 -7.48
N CYS A 67 3.10 17.32 -7.76
CA CYS A 67 3.66 18.24 -8.75
C CYS A 67 5.08 18.75 -8.41
N ASP A 68 5.49 18.64 -7.15
CA ASP A 68 6.83 19.04 -6.68
C ASP A 68 7.81 17.86 -6.68
N GLY A 69 7.39 16.68 -7.16
CA GLY A 69 8.19 15.46 -7.17
C GLY A 69 8.32 14.78 -5.80
N ARG A 70 7.47 15.15 -4.84
CA ARG A 70 7.45 14.54 -3.51
C ARG A 70 6.66 13.24 -3.53
N LEU A 71 7.19 12.18 -2.91
CA LEU A 71 6.46 10.93 -2.76
C LEU A 71 5.32 11.09 -1.74
N THR A 72 4.11 10.78 -2.17
CA THR A 72 2.87 10.90 -1.38
C THR A 72 2.23 9.56 -1.09
N GLY A 73 2.65 8.52 -1.79
CA GLY A 73 2.18 7.16 -1.57
C GLY A 73 2.99 6.13 -2.33
N CYS A 74 2.81 4.88 -1.98
CA CYS A 74 3.37 3.75 -2.71
C CYS A 74 2.58 2.48 -2.49
N VAL A 75 2.85 1.47 -3.33
CA VAL A 75 2.30 0.13 -3.20
C VAL A 75 3.25 -0.88 -3.85
N TYR A 76 3.41 -2.02 -3.21
CA TYR A 76 4.15 -3.16 -3.76
C TYR A 76 3.23 -4.09 -4.53
N THR A 77 3.68 -4.59 -5.66
CA THR A 77 3.00 -5.60 -6.47
C THR A 77 3.94 -6.73 -6.82
N GLU A 78 3.43 -7.96 -6.82
CA GLU A 78 4.18 -9.16 -7.18
C GLU A 78 3.28 -10.12 -7.95
N VAL A 79 3.78 -10.68 -9.05
CA VAL A 79 3.07 -11.73 -9.79
C VAL A 79 3.38 -13.09 -9.16
N ARG A 80 2.34 -13.81 -8.74
CA ARG A 80 2.41 -15.14 -8.13
C ARG A 80 1.56 -16.13 -8.92
N GLY A 81 2.15 -16.75 -9.92
CA GLY A 81 1.41 -17.60 -10.86
C GLY A 81 0.39 -16.78 -11.68
N GLU A 82 -0.87 -17.18 -11.62
CA GLU A 82 -1.97 -16.50 -12.31
C GLU A 82 -2.59 -15.35 -11.49
N ARG A 83 -2.12 -15.16 -10.26
CA ARG A 83 -2.62 -14.14 -9.35
C ARG A 83 -1.55 -13.11 -9.03
N GLY A 84 -1.97 -11.91 -8.74
CA GLY A 84 -1.13 -10.86 -8.20
C GLY A 84 -1.19 -10.82 -6.67
N TYR A 85 -0.16 -10.28 -6.08
CA TYR A 85 -0.12 -9.90 -4.68
C TYR A 85 0.10 -8.40 -4.57
N VAL A 86 -0.62 -7.76 -3.67
CA VAL A 86 -0.44 -6.35 -3.31
C VAL A 86 -0.08 -6.27 -1.83
N GLY A 87 0.93 -5.49 -1.54
CA GLY A 87 1.36 -5.24 -0.16
C GLY A 87 1.89 -3.83 0.03
N MET A 88 2.15 -3.48 1.27
CA MET A 88 2.78 -2.20 1.63
C MET A 88 2.06 -0.97 1.04
N LEU A 89 0.72 -1.03 0.91
CA LEU A 89 -0.04 0.16 0.50
C LEU A 89 0.15 1.27 1.52
N THR A 90 0.73 2.35 1.08
CA THR A 90 1.14 3.47 1.94
C THR A 90 0.66 4.77 1.33
N ILE A 91 0.03 5.61 2.15
CA ILE A 91 -0.28 7.00 1.83
C ILE A 91 0.31 7.87 2.93
N ASP A 92 0.94 8.97 2.54
CA ASP A 92 1.43 9.96 3.50
C ASP A 92 0.32 10.29 4.51
N PRO A 93 0.56 10.13 5.82
CA PRO A 93 -0.47 10.37 6.83
C PRO A 93 -1.16 11.73 6.73
N ALA A 94 -0.44 12.75 6.29
CA ALA A 94 -0.99 14.10 6.07
C ALA A 94 -2.00 14.17 4.90
N LEU A 95 -2.01 13.17 4.02
CA LEU A 95 -2.82 13.13 2.79
C LEU A 95 -3.86 12.02 2.79
N GLN A 96 -4.02 11.30 3.88
CA GLN A 96 -5.05 10.26 4.02
C GLN A 96 -6.45 10.85 4.03
N GLY A 97 -7.45 10.06 3.60
CA GLY A 97 -8.84 10.48 3.54
C GLY A 97 -9.20 11.36 2.33
N LYS A 98 -8.32 11.48 1.33
CA LYS A 98 -8.52 12.32 0.13
C LYS A 98 -8.65 11.49 -1.17
N GLY A 99 -8.88 10.18 -1.08
CA GLY A 99 -9.03 9.29 -2.22
C GLY A 99 -7.72 8.85 -2.89
N LEU A 100 -6.58 9.21 -2.32
CA LEU A 100 -5.26 8.87 -2.87
C LEU A 100 -5.01 7.36 -2.83
N GLY A 101 -5.40 6.69 -1.75
CA GLY A 101 -5.30 5.24 -1.60
C GLY A 101 -6.06 4.49 -2.68
N THR A 102 -7.25 4.96 -3.05
CA THR A 102 -8.04 4.40 -4.16
C THR A 102 -7.30 4.51 -5.50
N ARG A 103 -6.68 5.65 -5.77
CA ARG A 103 -5.90 5.86 -7.01
C ARG A 103 -4.68 4.95 -7.07
N VAL A 104 -3.94 4.84 -5.98
CA VAL A 104 -2.75 3.99 -5.88
C VAL A 104 -3.13 2.50 -6.00
N MET A 105 -4.22 2.07 -5.36
CA MET A 105 -4.72 0.70 -5.48
C MET A 105 -5.14 0.37 -6.91
N ARG A 106 -5.88 1.26 -7.57
CA ARG A 106 -6.26 1.07 -8.99
C ARG A 106 -5.05 0.93 -9.89
N ALA A 107 -4.03 1.73 -9.68
CA ALA A 107 -2.78 1.62 -10.45
C ALA A 107 -2.09 0.28 -10.23
N ALA A 108 -2.09 -0.24 -9.00
CA ALA A 108 -1.57 -1.58 -8.69
C ALA A 108 -2.36 -2.68 -9.40
N GLU A 109 -3.69 -2.62 -9.36
CA GLU A 109 -4.56 -3.57 -10.05
C GLU A 109 -4.36 -3.53 -11.57
N GLU A 110 -4.26 -2.33 -12.14
CA GLU A 110 -4.02 -2.16 -13.58
C GLU A 110 -2.64 -2.69 -13.99
N HIS A 111 -1.62 -2.44 -13.18
CA HIS A 111 -0.29 -3.01 -13.39
C HIS A 111 -0.33 -4.54 -13.38
N LEU A 112 -0.97 -5.17 -12.38
CA LEU A 112 -1.09 -6.62 -12.30
C LEU A 112 -1.93 -7.20 -13.44
N ARG A 113 -3.01 -6.53 -13.83
CA ARG A 113 -3.83 -6.92 -14.99
C ARG A 113 -3.02 -6.89 -16.28
N SER A 114 -2.18 -5.88 -16.48
CA SER A 114 -1.27 -5.80 -17.61
C SER A 114 -0.21 -6.91 -17.64
N ARG A 115 0.06 -7.51 -16.49
CA ARG A 115 0.97 -8.66 -16.34
C ARG A 115 0.26 -10.02 -16.45
N GLY A 116 -1.03 -10.02 -16.80
CA GLY A 116 -1.81 -11.22 -17.02
C GLY A 116 -2.44 -11.84 -15.76
N CYS A 117 -2.44 -11.14 -14.63
CA CYS A 117 -3.08 -11.63 -13.42
C CYS A 117 -4.60 -11.60 -13.55
N ALA A 118 -5.26 -12.71 -13.18
CA ALA A 118 -6.72 -12.84 -13.17
C ALA A 118 -7.35 -12.41 -11.84
N GLY A 119 -6.55 -12.27 -10.82
CA GLY A 119 -6.99 -11.85 -9.48
C GLY A 119 -5.83 -11.31 -8.66
N VAL A 120 -6.15 -10.74 -7.52
CA VAL A 120 -5.17 -10.15 -6.59
C VAL A 120 -5.49 -10.54 -5.17
N ASP A 121 -4.44 -10.81 -4.41
CA ASP A 121 -4.50 -11.17 -2.99
C ASP A 121 -3.73 -10.14 -2.16
N ILE A 122 -4.21 -9.91 -0.96
CA ILE A 122 -3.55 -9.13 0.08
C ILE A 122 -3.54 -9.91 1.39
N ILE A 123 -2.62 -9.58 2.26
CA ILE A 123 -2.62 -10.05 3.65
C ILE A 123 -2.69 -8.87 4.61
N VAL A 124 -3.49 -9.00 5.65
CA VAL A 124 -3.73 -7.98 6.66
C VAL A 124 -3.46 -8.56 8.04
N LEU A 125 -2.75 -7.83 8.87
CA LEU A 125 -2.57 -8.20 10.27
C LEU A 125 -3.91 -8.17 11.01
N SER A 126 -4.24 -9.23 11.74
CA SER A 126 -5.51 -9.34 12.48
C SER A 126 -5.69 -8.25 13.55
N LEU A 127 -4.60 -7.68 14.04
CA LEU A 127 -4.61 -6.56 14.99
C LEU A 127 -4.92 -5.19 14.35
N ARG A 128 -4.90 -5.12 13.02
CA ARG A 128 -5.26 -3.92 12.27
C ARG A 128 -6.75 -3.96 11.89
N HIS A 129 -7.61 -3.83 12.88
CA HIS A 129 -9.07 -4.00 12.74
C HIS A 129 -9.73 -3.06 11.73
N GLU A 130 -9.12 -1.90 11.48
CA GLU A 130 -9.60 -0.90 10.53
C GLU A 130 -9.33 -1.26 9.06
N LEU A 131 -8.40 -2.19 8.78
CA LEU A 131 -7.99 -2.50 7.41
C LEU A 131 -8.97 -3.42 6.67
N PRO A 132 -9.54 -4.49 7.23
CA PRO A 132 -10.50 -5.31 6.49
C PRO A 132 -11.69 -4.52 5.94
N PRO A 133 -12.34 -3.61 6.68
CA PRO A 133 -13.39 -2.74 6.12
C PRO A 133 -12.89 -1.86 4.96
N LEU A 134 -11.67 -1.32 5.06
CA LEU A 134 -11.07 -0.52 3.99
C LEU A 134 -10.89 -1.35 2.72
N TYR A 135 -10.34 -2.55 2.83
CA TYR A 135 -10.11 -3.42 1.68
C TYR A 135 -11.41 -3.97 1.10
N ARG A 136 -12.44 -4.19 1.90
CA ARG A 136 -13.80 -4.49 1.38
C ARG A 136 -14.32 -3.33 0.54
N HIS A 137 -14.05 -2.08 0.93
CA HIS A 137 -14.38 -0.90 0.12
C HIS A 137 -13.68 -0.91 -1.24
N TYR A 138 -12.46 -1.46 -1.33
CA TYR A 138 -11.76 -1.66 -2.59
C TYR A 138 -12.23 -2.90 -3.38
N GLY A 139 -13.20 -3.65 -2.87
CA GLY A 139 -13.78 -4.81 -3.53
C GLY A 139 -13.16 -6.16 -3.14
N PHE A 140 -12.27 -6.19 -2.16
CA PHE A 140 -11.73 -7.43 -1.63
C PHE A 140 -12.71 -8.14 -0.71
N VAL A 141 -12.64 -9.47 -0.67
CA VAL A 141 -13.38 -10.32 0.27
C VAL A 141 -12.40 -11.21 1.02
N GLU A 142 -12.71 -11.51 2.26
CA GLU A 142 -11.91 -12.43 3.07
C GLU A 142 -11.96 -13.83 2.45
N SER A 143 -10.78 -14.42 2.23
CA SER A 143 -10.63 -15.71 1.56
C SER A 143 -9.88 -16.75 2.40
N GLY A 144 -9.26 -16.36 3.50
CA GLY A 144 -8.53 -17.29 4.35
C GLY A 144 -7.79 -16.62 5.49
N ILE A 145 -7.04 -17.46 6.21
CA ILE A 145 -6.19 -17.08 7.33
C ILE A 145 -4.81 -17.68 7.09
N ALA A 146 -3.77 -16.95 7.42
CA ALA A 146 -2.39 -17.43 7.40
C ALA A 146 -1.72 -17.16 8.76
N PRO A 147 -0.76 -18.00 9.18
CA PRO A 147 -0.04 -17.78 10.42
C PRO A 147 0.85 -16.53 10.33
N TYR A 148 1.05 -15.87 11.48
CA TYR A 148 2.00 -14.77 11.59
C TYR A 148 3.43 -15.29 11.42
N ASP A 149 4.16 -14.77 10.45
CA ASP A 149 5.51 -15.22 10.08
C ASP A 149 6.52 -14.07 9.86
N LEU A 150 6.18 -12.87 10.31
CA LEU A 150 7.11 -11.73 10.23
C LEU A 150 8.23 -11.83 11.27
N ASN A 151 9.42 -11.36 10.89
CA ASN A 151 10.56 -11.21 11.80
C ASN A 151 10.44 -9.97 12.70
N ARG A 152 9.24 -9.70 13.21
CA ARG A 152 8.95 -8.61 14.14
C ARG A 152 8.16 -9.17 15.32
N THR A 153 8.56 -8.82 16.52
CA THR A 153 7.92 -9.31 17.74
C THR A 153 6.66 -8.51 18.05
N ILE A 154 5.58 -9.21 18.40
CA ILE A 154 4.37 -8.58 18.91
C ILE A 154 4.62 -8.24 20.38
N THR A 155 4.69 -6.95 20.68
CA THR A 155 5.10 -6.43 22.00
C THR A 155 4.00 -6.47 23.05
N THR A 156 2.75 -6.57 22.61
CA THR A 156 1.56 -6.57 23.48
C THR A 156 1.20 -7.96 24.01
N GLY A 157 1.82 -9.03 23.47
CA GLY A 157 1.48 -10.40 23.82
C GLY A 157 0.13 -10.88 23.27
N GLU A 158 -0.51 -10.10 22.41
CA GLU A 158 -1.76 -10.48 21.76
C GLU A 158 -1.52 -11.53 20.66
N ASP A 159 -2.48 -12.43 20.48
CA ASP A 159 -2.46 -13.36 19.35
C ASP A 159 -2.64 -12.60 18.04
N CYS A 160 -1.78 -12.88 17.08
CA CYS A 160 -1.83 -12.28 15.76
C CYS A 160 -1.73 -13.34 14.66
N HIS A 161 -2.50 -13.16 13.62
CA HIS A 161 -2.44 -13.92 12.39
C HIS A 161 -2.65 -12.98 11.20
N PHE A 162 -2.50 -13.49 9.99
CA PHE A 162 -2.88 -12.77 8.78
C PHE A 162 -4.29 -13.15 8.35
N ILE A 163 -5.06 -12.15 7.96
CA ILE A 163 -6.30 -12.31 7.21
C ILE A 163 -5.93 -12.21 5.73
N VAL A 164 -6.26 -13.20 4.95
CA VAL A 164 -6.08 -13.19 3.49
C VAL A 164 -7.36 -12.63 2.86
N MET A 165 -7.21 -11.67 1.98
CA MET A 165 -8.33 -11.08 1.23
C MET A 165 -8.02 -11.15 -0.25
N SER A 166 -9.03 -11.38 -1.06
CA SER A 166 -8.89 -11.64 -2.49
C SER A 166 -9.92 -10.86 -3.30
N LYS A 167 -9.54 -10.56 -4.54
CA LYS A 167 -10.38 -9.87 -5.52
C LYS A 167 -10.08 -10.40 -6.92
N ASP A 168 -11.10 -10.55 -7.75
CA ASP A 168 -10.91 -10.80 -9.18
C ASP A 168 -10.58 -9.50 -9.91
N LEU A 169 -9.75 -9.58 -10.92
CA LEU A 169 -9.32 -8.43 -11.74
C LEU A 169 -10.04 -8.38 -13.08
#